data_81dbbc1a78d60ccf4349f709df7139ea
#
_entry.id   81dbbc1a78d60ccf4349f709df7139ea
#
_cell.length_a   1.000
_cell.length_b   1.000
_cell.length_c   1.000
_cell.angle_alpha   90.00
_cell.angle_beta   90.00
_cell.angle_gamma   90.00
#
_symmetry.space_group_name_H-M   'P 1'
#
loop_
_entity.id
_entity.type
_entity.pdbx_description
1 polymer ?
#
loop_
_entity_poly.entity_id
_entity_poly.type
_entity_poly.pdbx_seq_one_letter_code
_entity_poly.pdbx_strand_id
1 'polypeptide(L)'
;MKKGLAIIILTVISTANLTANDILTLFSKWENASKIDRIHIGNELLEKGTEEGLLMGKYTYGRNQAIESEARIYDMMSCYYYIKNQFDDALSMALMALPLCEKSNDDNLLADCINNIGILYQRKGLFGQAINYMERVYKLDLKAKDKQGMSSTMNNLATLYLATGQAETALGYILPAIEMERERGDRERLAIRLGLASDIWL
;
A
#
# COMPACT_ATOMS: atom_id res chain seq x y z
N MET A 1 25.49 -27.12 -0.16
CA MET A 1 24.41 -26.13 -0.33
C MET A 1 24.88 -24.68 -0.15
N LYS A 2 25.62 -24.30 0.92
CA LYS A 2 26.08 -22.91 1.14
C LYS A 2 27.01 -22.33 0.06
N LYS A 3 27.86 -23.17 -0.59
CA LYS A 3 28.77 -22.69 -1.64
C LYS A 3 28.10 -22.39 -3.00
N GLY A 4 27.06 -23.15 -3.37
CA GLY A 4 26.30 -22.90 -4.61
C GLY A 4 25.49 -21.61 -4.53
N LEU A 5 24.94 -21.31 -3.36
CA LEU A 5 24.18 -20.10 -3.10
C LEU A 5 25.07 -18.84 -3.17
N ALA A 6 26.28 -18.90 -2.59
CA ALA A 6 27.24 -17.80 -2.65
C ALA A 6 27.72 -17.50 -4.09
N ILE A 7 27.81 -18.51 -4.95
CA ILE A 7 28.19 -18.33 -6.37
C ILE A 7 27.00 -17.67 -7.14
N ILE A 8 25.76 -18.05 -6.89
CA ILE A 8 24.60 -17.42 -7.51
C ILE A 8 24.50 -15.95 -7.08
N ILE A 9 24.68 -15.64 -5.79
CA ILE A 9 24.68 -14.27 -5.27
C ILE A 9 25.80 -13.44 -5.91
N LEU A 10 27.02 -13.97 -6.01
CA LEU A 10 28.14 -13.29 -6.63
C LEU A 10 27.97 -13.07 -8.15
N THR A 11 27.31 -13.99 -8.86
CA THR A 11 27.03 -13.86 -10.30
C THR A 11 25.93 -12.79 -10.53
N VAL A 12 24.89 -12.76 -9.70
CA VAL A 12 23.81 -11.77 -9.73
C VAL A 12 24.35 -10.36 -9.44
N ILE A 13 25.21 -10.20 -8.42
CA ILE A 13 25.85 -8.92 -8.10
C ILE A 13 26.74 -8.42 -9.25
N SER A 14 27.38 -9.33 -9.98
CA SER A 14 28.28 -8.98 -11.08
C SER A 14 27.55 -8.52 -12.35
N THR A 15 26.30 -8.92 -12.56
CA THR A 15 25.51 -8.58 -13.75
C THR A 15 24.68 -7.30 -13.58
N ALA A 16 24.25 -6.98 -12.36
CA ALA A 16 23.34 -5.86 -12.09
C ALA A 16 24.04 -4.54 -11.71
N ASN A 17 25.32 -4.53 -11.39
CA ASN A 17 26.07 -3.35 -10.89
C ASN A 17 25.45 -2.66 -9.65
N LEU A 18 24.49 -3.27 -8.97
CA LEU A 18 23.84 -2.75 -7.77
C LEU A 18 24.17 -3.61 -6.55
N THR A 19 24.53 -2.97 -5.45
CA THR A 19 24.71 -3.63 -4.15
C THR A 19 23.39 -3.59 -3.36
N ALA A 20 23.26 -4.46 -2.34
CA ALA A 20 22.12 -4.39 -1.42
C ALA A 20 21.96 -2.99 -0.79
N ASN A 21 23.05 -2.30 -0.50
CA ASN A 21 23.05 -0.94 0.02
C ASN A 21 22.49 0.07 -0.99
N ASP A 22 22.72 -0.13 -2.29
CA ASP A 22 22.19 0.75 -3.33
C ASP A 22 20.67 0.64 -3.42
N ILE A 23 20.12 -0.57 -3.31
CA ILE A 23 18.68 -0.83 -3.32
C ILE A 23 18.01 -0.22 -2.09
N LEU A 24 18.60 -0.39 -0.90
CA LEU A 24 18.10 0.22 0.33
C LEU A 24 18.15 1.75 0.27
N THR A 25 19.18 2.30 -0.34
CA THR A 25 19.32 3.74 -0.54
C THR A 25 18.25 4.25 -1.50
N LEU A 26 17.97 3.55 -2.59
CA LEU A 26 16.90 3.87 -3.53
C LEU A 26 15.53 3.76 -2.88
N PHE A 27 15.33 2.74 -2.05
CA PHE A 27 14.09 2.56 -1.30
C PHE A 27 13.85 3.72 -0.31
N SER A 28 14.83 4.09 0.49
CA SER A 28 14.74 5.23 1.40
C SER A 28 14.50 6.56 0.66
N LYS A 29 15.10 6.74 -0.51
CA LYS A 29 14.82 7.89 -1.38
C LYS A 29 13.39 7.85 -1.90
N TRP A 30 12.87 6.68 -2.29
CA TRP A 30 11.50 6.50 -2.76
C TRP A 30 10.48 6.92 -1.70
N GLU A 31 10.62 6.47 -0.46
CA GLU A 31 9.68 6.78 0.63
C GLU A 31 9.52 8.29 0.85
N ASN A 32 10.62 9.04 0.69
CA ASN A 32 10.67 10.49 0.92
C ASN A 32 10.53 11.34 -0.35
N ALA A 33 10.31 10.73 -1.51
CA ALA A 33 10.34 11.40 -2.80
C ALA A 33 8.98 12.02 -3.19
N SER A 34 9.04 13.10 -3.98
CA SER A 34 7.87 13.64 -4.68
C SER A 34 7.29 12.64 -5.68
N LYS A 35 6.05 12.85 -6.14
CA LYS A 35 5.41 11.96 -7.15
C LYS A 35 6.24 11.82 -8.43
N ILE A 36 6.91 12.90 -8.88
CA ILE A 36 7.74 12.89 -10.08
C ILE A 36 9.03 12.10 -9.84
N ASP A 37 9.68 12.34 -8.71
CA ASP A 37 10.92 11.64 -8.35
C ASP A 37 10.69 10.15 -8.13
N ARG A 38 9.53 9.75 -7.60
CA ARG A 38 9.14 8.33 -7.48
C ARG A 38 9.09 7.62 -8.83
N ILE A 39 8.63 8.29 -9.89
CA ILE A 39 8.65 7.72 -11.24
C ILE A 39 10.09 7.46 -11.71
N HIS A 40 11.00 8.40 -11.47
CA HIS A 40 12.41 8.24 -11.84
C HIS A 40 13.10 7.12 -11.05
N ILE A 41 12.91 7.10 -9.73
CA ILE A 41 13.49 6.06 -8.86
C ILE A 41 12.90 4.68 -9.21
N GLY A 42 11.60 4.61 -9.51
CA GLY A 42 10.95 3.37 -9.95
C GLY A 42 11.50 2.86 -11.28
N ASN A 43 11.73 3.73 -12.26
CA ASN A 43 12.39 3.38 -13.52
C ASN A 43 13.81 2.83 -13.27
N GLU A 44 14.58 3.50 -12.43
CA GLU A 44 15.94 3.07 -12.09
C GLU A 44 15.94 1.68 -11.43
N LEU A 45 15.00 1.42 -10.52
CA LEU A 45 14.85 0.10 -9.89
C LEU A 45 14.45 -0.99 -10.89
N LEU A 46 13.56 -0.69 -11.83
CA LEU A 46 13.12 -1.63 -12.87
C LEU A 46 14.19 -1.90 -13.91
N GLU A 47 14.94 -0.89 -14.34
CA GLU A 47 16.03 -1.04 -15.32
C GLU A 47 17.22 -1.81 -14.76
N LYS A 48 17.45 -1.71 -13.44
CA LYS A 48 18.62 -2.32 -12.77
C LYS A 48 18.33 -3.69 -12.12
N GLY A 49 17.17 -4.30 -12.39
CA GLY A 49 16.88 -5.68 -11.99
C GLY A 49 16.23 -5.81 -10.62
N THR A 50 14.95 -5.48 -10.55
CA THR A 50 14.13 -5.61 -9.32
C THR A 50 14.01 -7.04 -8.81
N GLU A 51 14.04 -8.06 -9.67
CA GLU A 51 14.08 -9.46 -9.23
C GLU A 51 15.36 -9.77 -8.43
N GLU A 52 16.45 -9.18 -8.81
CA GLU A 52 17.74 -9.30 -8.11
C GLU A 52 17.73 -8.56 -6.79
N GLY A 53 17.07 -7.40 -6.73
CA GLY A 53 16.85 -6.65 -5.49
C GLY A 53 15.99 -7.40 -4.48
N LEU A 54 14.93 -8.06 -4.94
CA LEU A 54 14.08 -8.93 -4.13
C LEU A 54 14.85 -10.12 -3.56
N LEU A 55 15.69 -10.75 -4.37
CA LEU A 55 16.57 -11.85 -3.96
C LEU A 55 17.58 -11.39 -2.89
N MET A 56 18.16 -10.22 -3.05
CA MET A 56 19.16 -9.68 -2.12
C MET A 56 18.56 -9.25 -0.79
N GLY A 57 17.36 -8.68 -0.79
CA GLY A 57 16.62 -8.39 0.44
C GLY A 57 16.40 -9.63 1.31
N LYS A 58 16.09 -10.77 0.70
CA LYS A 58 15.95 -12.06 1.40
C LYS A 58 17.23 -12.55 2.09
N TYR A 59 18.39 -12.19 1.61
CA TYR A 59 19.66 -12.71 2.13
C TYR A 59 20.38 -11.75 3.09
N THR A 60 20.08 -10.47 3.04
CA THR A 60 20.81 -9.45 3.79
C THR A 60 20.27 -9.20 5.20
N TYR A 61 18.98 -9.45 5.39
CA TYR A 61 18.29 -9.07 6.62
C TYR A 61 17.74 -10.27 7.35
N GLY A 62 18.16 -11.12 8.00
CA GLY A 62 17.51 -12.19 8.77
C GLY A 62 16.03 -12.45 8.47
N ARG A 63 15.49 -13.60 8.75
CA ARG A 63 14.24 -14.12 8.18
C ARG A 63 13.01 -13.20 8.28
N ASN A 64 12.87 -12.41 9.36
CA ASN A 64 11.71 -11.53 9.55
C ASN A 64 11.90 -10.19 8.83
N GLN A 65 13.07 -9.57 8.92
CA GLN A 65 13.38 -8.33 8.20
C GLN A 65 13.41 -8.53 6.68
N ALA A 66 13.76 -9.73 6.19
CA ALA A 66 13.71 -10.05 4.77
C ALA A 66 12.27 -10.08 4.24
N ILE A 67 11.32 -10.62 5.01
CA ILE A 67 9.89 -10.66 4.62
C ILE A 67 9.31 -9.26 4.52
N GLU A 68 9.57 -8.41 5.52
CA GLU A 68 9.09 -7.02 5.52
C GLU A 68 9.70 -6.22 4.37
N SER A 69 11.00 -6.37 4.11
CA SER A 69 11.68 -5.70 3.01
C SER A 69 11.14 -6.14 1.64
N GLU A 70 10.89 -7.43 1.45
CA GLU A 70 10.29 -7.96 0.23
C GLU A 70 8.86 -7.44 0.03
N ALA A 71 8.06 -7.41 1.11
CA ALA A 71 6.71 -6.87 1.07
C ALA A 71 6.71 -5.39 0.66
N ARG A 72 7.60 -4.58 1.23
CA ARG A 72 7.73 -3.14 0.92
C ARG A 72 8.18 -2.90 -0.52
N ILE A 73 9.03 -3.75 -1.10
CA ILE A 73 9.43 -3.65 -2.51
C ILE A 73 8.23 -3.90 -3.42
N TYR A 74 7.43 -4.94 -3.16
CA TYR A 74 6.21 -5.18 -3.94
C TYR A 74 5.19 -4.05 -3.79
N ASP A 75 5.02 -3.49 -2.60
CA ASP A 75 4.16 -2.33 -2.37
C ASP A 75 4.65 -1.10 -3.15
N MET A 76 5.95 -0.83 -3.12
CA MET A 76 6.55 0.24 -3.91
C MET A 76 6.34 0.04 -5.41
N MET A 77 6.51 -1.18 -5.94
CA MET A 77 6.23 -1.50 -7.35
C MET A 77 4.74 -1.30 -7.67
N SER A 78 3.85 -1.69 -6.77
CA SER A 78 2.42 -1.43 -6.89
C SER A 78 2.13 0.06 -7.00
N CYS A 79 2.69 0.88 -6.11
CA CYS A 79 2.56 2.34 -6.16
C CYS A 79 3.12 2.93 -7.47
N TYR A 80 4.25 2.42 -7.96
CA TYR A 80 4.82 2.84 -9.23
C TYR A 80 3.86 2.59 -10.41
N TYR A 81 3.33 1.36 -10.53
CA TYR A 81 2.37 1.03 -11.58
C TYR A 81 1.06 1.81 -11.43
N TYR A 82 0.61 2.06 -10.19
CA TYR A 82 -0.57 2.91 -9.92
C TYR A 82 -0.37 4.33 -10.47
N ILE A 83 0.79 4.94 -10.25
CA ILE A 83 1.11 6.29 -10.77
C ILE A 83 1.12 6.30 -12.31
N LYS A 84 1.51 5.18 -12.93
CA LYS A 84 1.47 4.97 -14.39
C LYS A 84 0.06 4.65 -14.92
N ASN A 85 -0.96 4.56 -14.08
CA ASN A 85 -2.32 4.09 -14.40
C ASN A 85 -2.38 2.64 -14.94
N GLN A 86 -1.36 1.84 -14.65
CA GLN A 86 -1.28 0.40 -14.98
C GLN A 86 -1.87 -0.41 -13.82
N PHE A 87 -3.21 -0.35 -13.66
CA PHE A 87 -3.86 -0.86 -12.45
C PHE A 87 -3.82 -2.39 -12.33
N ASP A 88 -3.70 -3.13 -13.44
CA ASP A 88 -3.56 -4.60 -13.43
C ASP A 88 -2.19 -5.02 -12.88
N ASP A 89 -1.12 -4.38 -13.35
CA ASP A 89 0.23 -4.62 -12.89
C ASP A 89 0.37 -4.19 -11.41
N ALA A 90 -0.19 -3.03 -11.06
CA ALA A 90 -0.22 -2.54 -9.69
C ALA A 90 -0.90 -3.54 -8.74
N LEU A 91 -2.07 -4.06 -9.14
CA LEU A 91 -2.82 -5.04 -8.34
C LEU A 91 -2.05 -6.36 -8.21
N SER A 92 -1.38 -6.81 -9.28
CA SER A 92 -0.55 -8.02 -9.24
C SER A 92 0.57 -7.88 -8.21
N MET A 93 1.26 -6.75 -8.20
CA MET A 93 2.31 -6.47 -7.20
C MET A 93 1.76 -6.40 -5.78
N ALA A 94 0.65 -5.69 -5.57
CA ALA A 94 0.01 -5.60 -4.24
C ALA A 94 -0.42 -6.99 -3.71
N LEU A 95 -0.96 -7.84 -4.58
CA LEU A 95 -1.35 -9.21 -4.21
C LEU A 95 -0.14 -10.11 -3.91
N MET A 96 1.03 -9.83 -4.49
CA MET A 96 2.28 -10.51 -4.11
C MET A 96 2.81 -10.03 -2.75
N ALA A 97 2.60 -8.77 -2.40
CA ALA A 97 2.95 -8.23 -1.08
C ALA A 97 2.11 -8.85 0.06
N LEU A 98 0.81 -9.07 -0.18
CA LEU A 98 -0.15 -9.44 0.85
C LEU A 98 0.27 -10.66 1.70
N PRO A 99 0.65 -11.83 1.15
CA PRO A 99 1.05 -12.98 1.97
C PRO A 99 2.34 -12.73 2.76
N LEU A 100 3.17 -11.79 2.35
CA LEU A 100 4.37 -11.38 3.07
C LEU A 100 3.99 -10.46 4.23
N CYS A 101 3.09 -9.50 4.02
CA CYS A 101 2.55 -8.63 5.07
C CYS A 101 1.81 -9.46 6.14
N GLU A 102 1.03 -10.47 5.75
CA GLU A 102 0.35 -11.38 6.68
C GLU A 102 1.34 -12.21 7.55
N LYS A 103 2.55 -12.46 7.06
CA LYS A 103 3.61 -13.21 7.78
C LYS A 103 4.54 -12.32 8.60
N SER A 104 4.55 -11.01 8.37
CA SER A 104 5.49 -10.09 9.01
C SER A 104 5.20 -9.83 10.50
N ASN A 105 3.98 -10.10 10.96
CA ASN A 105 3.45 -9.69 12.27
C ASN A 105 3.45 -8.15 12.48
N ASP A 106 3.56 -7.36 11.40
CA ASP A 106 3.42 -5.90 11.41
C ASP A 106 2.00 -5.53 10.96
N ASP A 107 1.13 -5.25 11.92
CA ASP A 107 -0.27 -4.90 11.65
C ASP A 107 -0.39 -3.60 10.81
N ASN A 108 0.57 -2.66 10.93
CA ASN A 108 0.55 -1.43 10.14
C ASN A 108 0.89 -1.72 8.67
N LEU A 109 1.97 -2.47 8.42
CA LEU A 109 2.35 -2.89 7.08
C LEU A 109 1.22 -3.70 6.40
N LEU A 110 0.55 -4.56 7.16
CA LEU A 110 -0.61 -5.30 6.68
C LEU A 110 -1.78 -4.39 6.33
N ALA A 111 -2.09 -3.40 7.18
CA ALA A 111 -3.16 -2.44 6.93
C ALA A 111 -2.90 -1.60 5.68
N ASP A 112 -1.67 -1.11 5.50
CA ASP A 112 -1.26 -0.35 4.31
C ASP A 112 -1.39 -1.18 3.04
N CYS A 113 -0.88 -2.42 3.04
CA CYS A 113 -0.98 -3.34 1.91
C CYS A 113 -2.44 -3.63 1.54
N ILE A 114 -3.29 -3.96 2.51
CA ILE A 114 -4.71 -4.24 2.29
C ILE A 114 -5.44 -3.00 1.77
N ASN A 115 -5.14 -1.81 2.31
CA ASN A 115 -5.69 -0.54 1.86
C ASN A 115 -5.35 -0.27 0.38
N ASN A 116 -4.10 -0.47 -0.01
CA ASN A 116 -3.64 -0.29 -1.39
C ASN A 116 -4.38 -1.24 -2.36
N ILE A 117 -4.57 -2.50 -1.97
CA ILE A 117 -5.36 -3.46 -2.75
C ILE A 117 -6.81 -2.98 -2.89
N GLY A 118 -7.44 -2.50 -1.82
CA GLY A 118 -8.79 -1.96 -1.83
C GLY A 118 -8.93 -0.78 -2.80
N ILE A 119 -7.99 0.17 -2.77
CA ILE A 119 -7.95 1.31 -3.71
C ILE A 119 -7.81 0.83 -5.16
N LEU A 120 -6.96 -0.16 -5.42
CA LEU A 120 -6.77 -0.72 -6.76
C LEU A 120 -8.04 -1.39 -7.29
N TYR A 121 -8.75 -2.16 -6.48
CA TYR A 121 -10.06 -2.71 -6.86
C TYR A 121 -11.08 -1.61 -7.13
N GLN A 122 -11.10 -0.54 -6.33
CA GLN A 122 -11.95 0.63 -6.58
C GLN A 122 -11.63 1.28 -7.94
N ARG A 123 -10.35 1.48 -8.26
CA ARG A 123 -9.91 2.04 -9.56
C ARG A 123 -10.33 1.18 -10.75
N LYS A 124 -10.42 -0.12 -10.55
CA LYS A 124 -10.89 -1.07 -11.57
C LYS A 124 -12.44 -1.18 -11.63
N GLY A 125 -13.17 -0.45 -10.80
CA GLY A 125 -14.64 -0.52 -10.70
C GLY A 125 -15.15 -1.81 -10.03
N LEU A 126 -14.27 -2.58 -9.40
CA LEU A 126 -14.59 -3.82 -8.72
C LEU A 126 -14.97 -3.53 -7.25
N PHE A 127 -16.06 -2.78 -7.07
CA PHE A 127 -16.43 -2.18 -5.78
C PHE A 127 -16.69 -3.22 -4.69
N GLY A 128 -17.25 -4.38 -5.00
CA GLY A 128 -17.47 -5.44 -4.02
C GLY A 128 -16.16 -5.95 -3.40
N GLN A 129 -15.12 -6.17 -4.21
CA GLN A 129 -13.80 -6.54 -3.72
C GLN A 129 -13.18 -5.40 -2.91
N ALA A 130 -13.29 -4.16 -3.40
CA ALA A 130 -12.78 -2.99 -2.68
C ALA A 130 -13.39 -2.87 -1.28
N ILE A 131 -14.70 -3.04 -1.15
CA ILE A 131 -15.41 -3.02 0.15
C ILE A 131 -14.84 -4.09 1.08
N ASN A 132 -14.71 -5.34 0.60
CA ASN A 132 -14.18 -6.43 1.43
C ASN A 132 -12.78 -6.13 1.98
N TYR A 133 -11.90 -5.55 1.16
CA TYR A 133 -10.56 -5.17 1.61
C TYR A 133 -10.60 -3.97 2.58
N MET A 134 -11.41 -2.94 2.31
CA MET A 134 -11.56 -1.79 3.21
C MET A 134 -12.16 -2.17 4.57
N GLU A 135 -13.10 -3.13 4.61
CA GLU A 135 -13.61 -3.66 5.89
C GLU A 135 -12.54 -4.41 6.70
N ARG A 136 -11.60 -5.07 6.02
CA ARG A 136 -10.44 -5.68 6.71
C ARG A 136 -9.54 -4.60 7.32
N VAL A 137 -9.25 -3.51 6.57
CA VAL A 137 -8.48 -2.36 7.10
C VAL A 137 -9.19 -1.77 8.32
N TYR A 138 -10.50 -1.53 8.23
CA TYR A 138 -11.27 -0.97 9.32
C TYR A 138 -11.18 -1.80 10.61
N LYS A 139 -11.18 -3.14 10.48
CA LYS A 139 -10.99 -4.04 11.64
C LYS A 139 -9.58 -3.92 12.24
N LEU A 140 -8.56 -3.72 11.43
CA LEU A 140 -7.18 -3.49 11.90
C LEU A 140 -7.08 -2.14 12.62
N ASP A 141 -7.64 -1.07 12.04
CA ASP A 141 -7.70 0.25 12.66
C ASP A 141 -8.41 0.23 14.02
N LEU A 142 -9.53 -0.50 14.11
CA LEU A 142 -10.27 -0.71 15.37
C LEU A 142 -9.41 -1.43 16.42
N LYS A 143 -8.71 -2.50 16.02
CA LYS A 143 -7.81 -3.25 16.89
C LYS A 143 -6.66 -2.37 17.40
N ALA A 144 -6.08 -1.56 16.51
CA ALA A 144 -5.01 -0.62 16.83
C ALA A 144 -5.50 0.61 17.60
N LYS A 145 -6.82 0.85 17.67
CA LYS A 145 -7.43 2.10 18.18
C LYS A 145 -6.93 3.35 17.44
N ASP A 146 -6.57 3.18 16.16
CA ASP A 146 -6.13 4.27 15.30
C ASP A 146 -7.33 5.09 14.81
N LYS A 147 -7.67 6.14 15.54
CA LYS A 147 -8.77 7.05 15.18
C LYS A 147 -8.56 7.70 13.80
N GLN A 148 -7.33 7.95 13.40
CA GLN A 148 -7.03 8.57 12.10
C GLN A 148 -7.24 7.56 10.97
N GLY A 149 -6.72 6.35 11.11
CA GLY A 149 -6.96 5.23 10.20
C GLY A 149 -8.45 4.97 10.06
N MET A 150 -9.16 4.79 11.18
CA MET A 150 -10.61 4.59 11.20
C MET A 150 -11.38 5.66 10.39
N SER A 151 -11.11 6.95 10.64
CA SER A 151 -11.77 8.04 9.90
C SER A 151 -11.47 7.99 8.40
N SER A 152 -10.24 7.66 8.02
CA SER A 152 -9.83 7.54 6.61
C SER A 152 -10.51 6.34 5.93
N THR A 153 -10.53 5.19 6.60
CA THR A 153 -11.14 3.97 6.08
C THR A 153 -12.66 4.10 5.99
N MET A 154 -13.30 4.75 6.97
CA MET A 154 -14.74 5.08 6.92
C MET A 154 -15.09 5.96 5.72
N ASN A 155 -14.25 6.95 5.37
CA ASN A 155 -14.45 7.76 4.18
C ASN A 155 -14.37 6.92 2.89
N ASN A 156 -13.39 6.02 2.81
CA ASN A 156 -13.24 5.12 1.65
C ASN A 156 -14.45 4.18 1.53
N LEU A 157 -14.91 3.60 2.63
CA LEU A 157 -16.12 2.76 2.66
C LEU A 157 -17.37 3.55 2.25
N ALA A 158 -17.55 4.77 2.77
CA ALA A 158 -18.69 5.62 2.38
C ALA A 158 -18.67 5.92 0.88
N THR A 159 -17.50 6.23 0.30
CA THR A 159 -17.34 6.45 -1.14
C THR A 159 -17.72 5.20 -1.95
N LEU A 160 -17.30 4.01 -1.50
CA LEU A 160 -17.59 2.74 -2.17
C LEU A 160 -19.10 2.38 -2.08
N TYR A 161 -19.71 2.57 -0.91
CA TYR A 161 -21.13 2.31 -0.73
C TYR A 161 -21.99 3.30 -1.52
N LEU A 162 -21.57 4.57 -1.63
CA LEU A 162 -22.22 5.54 -2.51
C LEU A 162 -22.13 5.10 -3.97
N ALA A 163 -20.94 4.69 -4.43
CA ALA A 163 -20.73 4.22 -5.80
C ALA A 163 -21.54 2.96 -6.16
N THR A 164 -21.97 2.20 -5.16
CA THR A 164 -22.86 1.03 -5.31
C THR A 164 -24.33 1.33 -5.06
N GLY A 165 -24.71 2.61 -4.89
CA GLY A 165 -26.10 3.05 -4.67
C GLY A 165 -26.64 2.79 -3.25
N GLN A 166 -25.76 2.52 -2.30
CA GLN A 166 -26.12 2.22 -0.90
C GLN A 166 -25.94 3.47 -0.02
N ALA A 167 -26.71 4.51 -0.30
CA ALA A 167 -26.58 5.83 0.34
C ALA A 167 -26.73 5.78 1.87
N GLU A 168 -27.69 5.03 2.39
CA GLU A 168 -27.90 4.90 3.85
C GLU A 168 -26.67 4.29 4.55
N THR A 169 -26.08 3.26 3.94
CA THR A 169 -24.86 2.62 4.47
C THR A 169 -23.68 3.60 4.39
N ALA A 170 -23.56 4.35 3.30
CA ALA A 170 -22.55 5.38 3.15
C ALA A 170 -22.65 6.46 4.24
N LEU A 171 -23.86 6.91 4.56
CA LEU A 171 -24.12 7.85 5.68
C LEU A 171 -23.71 7.24 7.03
N GLY A 172 -23.97 5.97 7.25
CA GLY A 172 -23.55 5.25 8.45
C GLY A 172 -22.05 5.28 8.70
N TYR A 173 -21.22 5.33 7.64
CA TYR A 173 -19.78 5.46 7.75
C TYR A 173 -19.32 6.93 7.80
N ILE A 174 -19.87 7.82 6.97
CA ILE A 174 -19.32 9.17 6.86
C ILE A 174 -19.64 10.07 8.06
N LEU A 175 -20.82 9.91 8.67
CA LEU A 175 -21.20 10.76 9.79
C LEU A 175 -20.31 10.57 11.02
N PRO A 176 -19.98 9.35 11.47
CA PRO A 176 -19.01 9.16 12.55
C PRO A 176 -17.61 9.68 12.18
N ALA A 177 -17.17 9.54 10.93
CA ALA A 177 -15.87 10.07 10.47
C ALA A 177 -15.83 11.61 10.56
N ILE A 178 -16.93 12.30 10.26
CA ILE A 178 -17.07 13.76 10.43
C ILE A 178 -16.86 14.16 11.90
N GLU A 179 -17.51 13.46 12.83
CA GLU A 179 -17.37 13.77 14.26
C GLU A 179 -15.93 13.53 14.75
N MET A 180 -15.27 12.46 14.29
CA MET A 180 -13.86 12.21 14.60
C MET A 180 -12.94 13.34 14.13
N GLU A 181 -13.14 13.90 12.93
CA GLU A 181 -12.33 15.02 12.45
C GLU A 181 -12.67 16.34 13.18
N ARG A 182 -13.92 16.54 13.60
CA ARG A 182 -14.27 17.68 14.46
C ARG A 182 -13.57 17.64 15.79
N GLU A 183 -13.58 16.49 16.46
CA GLU A 183 -12.87 16.29 17.74
C GLU A 183 -11.38 16.54 17.62
N ARG A 184 -10.77 16.15 16.47
CA ARG A 184 -9.35 16.34 16.19
C ARG A 184 -8.99 17.76 15.80
N GLY A 185 -9.96 18.57 15.36
CA GLY A 185 -9.74 19.91 14.82
C GLY A 185 -9.07 19.93 13.44
N ASP A 186 -9.08 18.82 12.70
CA ASP A 186 -8.52 18.72 11.35
C ASP A 186 -9.53 19.28 10.32
N ARG A 187 -9.38 20.56 10.02
CA ARG A 187 -10.28 21.29 9.13
C ARG A 187 -10.25 20.80 7.68
N GLU A 188 -9.09 20.39 7.19
CA GLU A 188 -8.93 19.92 5.82
C GLU A 188 -9.66 18.58 5.62
N ARG A 189 -9.41 17.62 6.48
CA ARG A 189 -10.09 16.34 6.43
C ARG A 189 -11.57 16.47 6.69
N LEU A 190 -11.97 17.33 7.65
CA LEU A 190 -13.39 17.61 7.90
C LEU A 190 -14.08 18.12 6.64
N ALA A 191 -13.49 19.05 5.90
CA ALA A 191 -14.06 19.56 4.66
C ALA A 191 -14.26 18.46 3.61
N ILE A 192 -13.27 17.54 3.45
CA ILE A 192 -13.41 16.38 2.56
C ILE A 192 -14.59 15.49 2.95
N ARG A 193 -14.73 15.17 4.24
CA ARG A 193 -15.85 14.35 4.75
C ARG A 193 -17.21 15.00 4.54
N LEU A 194 -17.30 16.31 4.80
CA LEU A 194 -18.53 17.08 4.59
C LEU A 194 -18.92 17.15 3.11
N GLY A 195 -17.92 17.26 2.20
CA GLY A 195 -18.14 17.19 0.76
C GLY A 195 -18.78 15.87 0.36
N LEU A 196 -18.21 14.74 0.79
CA LEU A 196 -18.78 13.42 0.50
C LEU A 196 -20.19 13.25 1.11
N ALA A 197 -20.41 13.72 2.33
CA ALA A 197 -21.75 13.68 2.93
C ALA A 197 -22.76 14.48 2.11
N SER A 198 -22.38 15.65 1.57
CA SER A 198 -23.23 16.43 0.66
C SER A 198 -23.57 15.65 -0.62
N ASP A 199 -22.58 14.96 -1.21
CA ASP A 199 -22.79 14.15 -2.43
C ASP A 199 -23.75 12.96 -2.18
N ILE A 200 -23.81 12.46 -0.94
CA ILE A 200 -24.73 11.37 -0.56
C ILE A 200 -26.19 11.88 -0.40
N TRP A 201 -26.36 13.17 0.00
CA TRP A 201 -27.69 13.75 0.21
C TRP A 201 -28.36 14.25 -1.08
N LEU A 202 -27.62 14.38 -2.19
CA LEU A 202 -28.13 14.81 -3.50
C LEU A 202 -28.69 13.63 -4.31
#